data_aa439332dfd7206ba33846486e4ad59c
#
_entry.id   aa439332dfd7206ba33846486e4ad59c
#
_cell.length_a   1.000
_cell.length_b   1.000
_cell.length_c   1.000
_cell.angle_alpha   90.00
_cell.angle_beta   90.00
_cell.angle_gamma   90.00
#
_symmetry.space_group_name_H-M   'P 1'
#
loop_
_entity.id
_entity.type
_entity.pdbx_description
1 polymer ?
#
loop_
_entity_poly.entity_id
_entity_poly.type
_entity_poly.pdbx_seq_one_letter_code
_entity_poly.pdbx_strand_id
1 'polypeptide(L)'
;MENSKKTRLFNNILSVVLGVLCVVWLYPVILIFFNSFKAERAISTSRVFDLPTAESFVGFQNYIYGVTSMDFLKSFWYSLFISVSSVFLILLCCSMTAWYITRVKGKLSSGMYYLCAFSMVVPFQMVMFTLAKTADTLKLNSPYNICIIYLGFGAGLAVFMFTGFMKSMPLEIEEAAMIDGCNPLQIFFKVVCPILKPTMISTAILETMWVWNDYLLPTLVLDIKKYRTIPMAIQYFRGSYGKVEMAPMMACIMITVLPVIIMYLFCQKYIIEGVVAGAVKG
;
A
#
# COMPACT_ATOMS: atom_id res chain seq x y z
N MET A 1 29.67 -31.16 -18.84
CA MET A 1 30.42 -30.42 -17.79
C MET A 1 30.66 -28.95 -18.16
N GLU A 2 30.95 -28.62 -19.39
CA GLU A 2 31.24 -27.24 -19.83
C GLU A 2 30.01 -26.30 -19.77
N ASN A 3 28.81 -26.77 -20.08
CA ASN A 3 27.57 -26.01 -19.94
C ASN A 3 27.26 -25.61 -18.48
N SER A 4 27.61 -26.45 -17.52
CA SER A 4 27.41 -26.19 -16.08
C SER A 4 28.32 -25.06 -15.56
N LYS A 5 29.57 -24.95 -16.06
CA LYS A 5 30.49 -23.86 -15.67
C LYS A 5 30.07 -22.52 -16.26
N LYS A 6 29.63 -22.47 -17.52
CA LYS A 6 29.12 -21.24 -18.18
C LYS A 6 27.87 -20.73 -17.49
N THR A 7 26.92 -21.63 -17.16
CA THR A 7 25.70 -21.26 -16.44
C THR A 7 26.02 -20.72 -15.03
N ARG A 8 26.96 -21.36 -14.32
CA ARG A 8 27.40 -20.87 -12.99
C ARG A 8 28.07 -19.51 -13.05
N LEU A 9 28.94 -19.28 -14.05
CA LEU A 9 29.58 -17.98 -14.24
C LEU A 9 28.54 -16.90 -14.55
N PHE A 10 27.59 -17.19 -15.45
CA PHE A 10 26.49 -16.27 -15.78
C PHE A 10 25.64 -15.92 -14.55
N ASN A 11 25.25 -16.92 -13.76
CA ASN A 11 24.48 -16.69 -12.53
C ASN A 11 25.27 -15.85 -11.50
N ASN A 12 26.58 -16.07 -11.37
CA ASN A 12 27.42 -15.27 -10.48
C ASN A 12 27.50 -13.80 -10.94
N ILE A 13 27.69 -13.57 -12.25
CA ILE A 13 27.70 -12.21 -12.81
C ILE A 13 26.34 -11.53 -12.59
N LEU A 14 25.25 -12.25 -12.87
CA LEU A 14 23.90 -11.73 -12.66
C LEU A 14 23.66 -11.38 -11.19
N SER A 15 24.10 -12.24 -10.26
CA SER A 15 23.98 -11.97 -8.82
C SER A 15 24.76 -10.73 -8.38
N VAL A 16 25.96 -10.52 -8.93
CA VAL A 16 26.76 -9.31 -8.65
C VAL A 16 26.07 -8.08 -9.19
N VAL A 17 25.59 -8.12 -10.46
CA VAL A 17 24.85 -7.00 -11.07
C VAL A 17 23.60 -6.65 -10.28
N LEU A 18 22.80 -7.66 -9.90
CA LEU A 18 21.61 -7.45 -9.07
C LEU A 18 21.97 -6.89 -7.69
N GLY A 19 23.07 -7.37 -7.08
CA GLY A 19 23.56 -6.84 -5.80
C GLY A 19 23.93 -5.35 -5.90
N VAL A 20 24.64 -4.95 -6.95
CA VAL A 20 24.97 -3.53 -7.19
C VAL A 20 23.71 -2.70 -7.40
N LEU A 21 22.74 -3.18 -8.19
CA LEU A 21 21.46 -2.48 -8.39
C LEU A 21 20.69 -2.33 -7.08
N CYS A 22 20.66 -3.36 -6.22
CA CYS A 22 20.04 -3.27 -4.90
C CYS A 22 20.70 -2.17 -4.03
N VAL A 23 22.02 -2.07 -4.02
CA VAL A 23 22.73 -1.01 -3.27
C VAL A 23 22.36 0.37 -3.82
N VAL A 24 22.34 0.53 -5.14
CA VAL A 24 21.96 1.80 -5.79
C VAL A 24 20.52 2.20 -5.42
N TRP A 25 19.59 1.25 -5.38
CA TRP A 25 18.18 1.53 -5.01
C TRP A 25 17.99 1.81 -3.52
N LEU A 26 18.80 1.17 -2.65
CA LEU A 26 18.76 1.44 -1.22
C LEU A 26 19.48 2.74 -0.84
N TYR A 27 20.34 3.25 -1.71
CA TYR A 27 21.17 4.41 -1.42
C TYR A 27 20.38 5.67 -0.95
N PRO A 28 19.26 6.07 -1.59
CA PRO A 28 18.47 7.21 -1.09
C PRO A 28 17.93 6.99 0.34
N VAL A 29 17.54 5.76 0.67
CA VAL A 29 17.04 5.42 2.01
C VAL A 29 18.18 5.50 3.03
N ILE A 30 19.36 5.01 2.67
CA ILE A 30 20.57 5.09 3.50
C ILE A 30 20.95 6.56 3.74
N LEU A 31 20.86 7.42 2.73
CA LEU A 31 21.11 8.85 2.88
C LEU A 31 20.13 9.51 3.85
N ILE A 32 18.82 9.24 3.72
CA ILE A 32 17.80 9.75 4.64
C ILE A 32 18.11 9.28 6.06
N PHE A 33 18.47 8.00 6.22
CA PHE A 33 18.82 7.41 7.52
C PHE A 33 19.97 8.15 8.18
N PHE A 34 21.11 8.34 7.51
CA PHE A 34 22.25 9.05 8.08
C PHE A 34 21.95 10.52 8.35
N ASN A 35 21.26 11.19 7.45
CA ASN A 35 20.93 12.59 7.63
C ASN A 35 19.87 12.81 8.72
N SER A 36 19.05 11.83 9.06
CA SER A 36 18.10 11.93 10.17
C SER A 36 18.77 12.09 11.54
N PHE A 37 20.06 11.74 11.64
CA PHE A 37 20.85 11.91 12.86
C PHE A 37 21.71 13.18 12.89
N LYS A 38 21.66 14.01 11.84
CA LYS A 38 22.42 15.28 11.79
C LYS A 38 21.62 16.43 12.36
N ALA A 39 22.33 17.40 12.95
CA ALA A 39 21.75 18.69 13.28
C ALA A 39 21.25 19.41 12.01
N GLU A 40 20.14 20.13 12.09
CA GLU A 40 19.53 20.87 10.98
C GLU A 40 20.52 21.81 10.29
N ARG A 41 21.36 22.51 11.07
CA ARG A 41 22.41 23.37 10.54
C ARG A 41 23.41 22.60 9.66
N ALA A 42 23.77 21.39 10.06
CA ALA A 42 24.72 20.59 9.31
C ALA A 42 24.13 20.11 7.98
N ILE A 43 22.84 19.80 7.92
CA ILE A 43 22.16 19.45 6.66
C ILE A 43 22.20 20.62 5.68
N SER A 44 22.03 21.85 6.17
CA SER A 44 22.02 23.04 5.34
C SER A 44 23.42 23.47 4.86
N THR A 45 24.48 23.07 5.56
CA THR A 45 25.86 23.54 5.30
C THR A 45 26.79 22.46 4.77
N SER A 46 26.52 21.17 5.00
CA SER A 46 27.32 20.07 4.50
C SER A 46 26.69 19.44 3.23
N ARG A 47 27.46 18.57 2.59
CA ARG A 47 26.91 17.77 1.47
C ARG A 47 25.97 16.70 2.02
N VAL A 48 24.93 16.37 1.25
CA VAL A 48 23.94 15.34 1.61
C VAL A 48 24.59 13.97 1.82
N PHE A 49 25.72 13.73 1.14
CA PHE A 49 26.48 12.47 1.18
C PHE A 49 27.44 12.35 2.35
N ASP A 50 27.74 13.44 3.05
CA ASP A 50 28.67 13.40 4.17
C ASP A 50 28.05 12.63 5.33
N LEU A 51 28.81 11.75 5.96
CA LEU A 51 28.37 11.01 7.15
C LEU A 51 28.29 11.98 8.35
N PRO A 52 27.45 11.66 9.36
CA PRO A 52 27.44 12.43 10.61
C PRO A 52 28.84 12.45 11.26
N THR A 53 29.33 13.63 11.61
CA THR A 53 30.54 13.82 12.40
C THR A 53 30.18 13.98 13.89
N ALA A 54 31.19 13.93 14.77
CA ALA A 54 30.96 14.13 16.21
C ALA A 54 30.27 15.48 16.52
N GLU A 55 30.51 16.52 15.70
CA GLU A 55 29.92 17.86 15.87
C GLU A 55 28.50 17.96 15.28
N SER A 56 28.19 17.16 14.26
CA SER A 56 26.89 17.20 13.57
C SER A 56 25.91 16.15 14.08
N PHE A 57 26.36 15.16 14.83
CA PHE A 57 25.53 14.06 15.32
C PHE A 57 24.71 14.47 16.55
N VAL A 58 23.40 14.41 16.44
CA VAL A 58 22.45 14.80 17.51
C VAL A 58 21.69 13.61 18.10
N GLY A 59 22.09 12.38 17.77
CA GLY A 59 21.40 11.20 18.25
C GLY A 59 19.93 11.15 17.85
N PHE A 60 19.06 10.81 18.78
CA PHE A 60 17.61 10.68 18.53
C PHE A 60 16.81 11.98 18.70
N GLN A 61 17.46 13.14 18.85
CA GLN A 61 16.76 14.42 19.08
C GLN A 61 15.79 14.76 17.96
N ASN A 62 16.17 14.53 16.68
CA ASN A 62 15.30 14.76 15.53
C ASN A 62 14.06 13.86 15.54
N TYR A 63 14.19 12.63 15.99
CA TYR A 63 13.09 11.69 16.13
C TYR A 63 12.09 12.13 17.21
N ILE A 64 12.62 12.52 18.38
CA ILE A 64 11.79 13.01 19.49
C ILE A 64 11.07 14.30 19.06
N TYR A 65 11.80 15.24 18.49
CA TYR A 65 11.22 16.50 18.03
C TYR A 65 10.19 16.30 16.92
N GLY A 66 10.49 15.47 15.90
CA GLY A 66 9.56 15.18 14.82
C GLY A 66 8.25 14.56 15.33
N VAL A 67 8.35 13.58 16.22
CA VAL A 67 7.16 12.92 16.81
C VAL A 67 6.31 13.88 17.64
N THR A 68 6.94 14.76 18.43
CA THR A 68 6.22 15.66 19.34
C THR A 68 5.65 16.90 18.62
N SER A 69 6.36 17.44 17.62
CA SER A 69 5.98 18.70 16.96
C SER A 69 4.89 18.57 15.91
N MET A 70 4.69 17.34 15.35
CA MET A 70 3.80 17.12 14.21
C MET A 70 2.45 16.49 14.57
N ASP A 71 2.13 16.32 15.85
CA ASP A 71 1.05 15.38 16.23
C ASP A 71 1.23 14.01 15.52
N PHE A 72 2.50 13.58 15.38
CA PHE A 72 2.87 12.43 14.56
C PHE A 72 2.09 11.16 14.97
N LEU A 73 1.95 10.92 16.27
CA LEU A 73 1.22 9.75 16.76
C LEU A 73 -0.25 9.77 16.33
N LYS A 74 -0.88 10.94 16.30
CA LYS A 74 -2.24 11.13 15.84
C LYS A 74 -2.35 10.89 14.33
N SER A 75 -1.41 11.43 13.56
CA SER A 75 -1.31 11.22 12.11
C SER A 75 -1.03 9.76 11.77
N PHE A 76 -0.18 9.09 12.55
CA PHE A 76 0.09 7.67 12.43
C PHE A 76 -1.18 6.83 12.66
N TRP A 77 -1.92 7.14 13.71
CA TRP A 77 -3.17 6.46 14.02
C TRP A 77 -4.20 6.62 12.88
N TYR A 78 -4.35 7.82 12.34
CA TYR A 78 -5.26 8.04 11.22
C TYR A 78 -4.82 7.29 9.96
N SER A 79 -3.53 7.31 9.62
CA SER A 79 -3.02 6.53 8.50
C SER A 79 -3.25 5.03 8.69
N LEU A 80 -2.97 4.51 9.89
CA LEU A 80 -3.18 3.10 10.21
C LEU A 80 -4.66 2.72 10.11
N PHE A 81 -5.54 3.51 10.74
CA PHE A 81 -6.97 3.26 10.73
C PHE A 81 -7.54 3.30 9.30
N ILE A 82 -7.21 4.33 8.51
CA ILE A 82 -7.64 4.46 7.12
C ILE A 82 -7.15 3.26 6.30
N SER A 83 -5.88 2.90 6.41
CA SER A 83 -5.32 1.79 5.64
C SER A 83 -5.98 0.46 6.01
N VAL A 84 -6.08 0.14 7.29
CA VAL A 84 -6.68 -1.13 7.73
C VAL A 84 -8.16 -1.22 7.35
N SER A 85 -8.94 -0.16 7.63
CA SER A 85 -10.37 -0.16 7.34
C SER A 85 -10.66 -0.18 5.84
N SER A 86 -9.91 0.58 5.03
CA SER A 86 -10.07 0.61 3.57
C SER A 86 -9.73 -0.75 2.96
N VAL A 87 -8.58 -1.31 3.31
CA VAL A 87 -8.15 -2.62 2.79
C VAL A 87 -9.12 -3.73 3.21
N PHE A 88 -9.58 -3.72 4.47
CA PHE A 88 -10.58 -4.68 4.92
C PHE A 88 -11.87 -4.61 4.09
N LEU A 89 -12.41 -3.40 3.86
CA LEU A 89 -13.60 -3.22 3.04
C LEU A 89 -13.38 -3.62 1.58
N ILE A 90 -12.24 -3.26 1.00
CA ILE A 90 -11.87 -3.64 -0.37
C ILE A 90 -11.83 -5.17 -0.49
N LEU A 91 -11.12 -5.85 0.40
CA LEU A 91 -11.00 -7.30 0.35
C LEU A 91 -12.36 -8.00 0.49
N LEU A 92 -13.16 -7.57 1.45
CA LEU A 92 -14.46 -8.18 1.72
C LEU A 92 -15.45 -7.93 0.56
N CYS A 93 -15.69 -6.67 0.24
CA CYS A 93 -16.70 -6.32 -0.76
C CYS A 93 -16.31 -6.78 -2.17
N CYS A 94 -15.03 -6.58 -2.55
CA CYS A 94 -14.59 -6.91 -3.90
C CYS A 94 -14.44 -8.43 -4.12
N SER A 95 -14.08 -9.22 -3.09
CA SER A 95 -14.06 -10.68 -3.22
C SER A 95 -15.46 -11.26 -3.36
N MET A 96 -16.45 -10.75 -2.61
CA MET A 96 -17.85 -11.14 -2.77
C MET A 96 -18.40 -10.72 -4.14
N THR A 97 -18.07 -9.51 -4.60
CA THR A 97 -18.47 -9.01 -5.93
C THR A 97 -17.84 -9.87 -7.03
N ALA A 98 -16.56 -10.20 -6.93
CA ALA A 98 -15.87 -11.05 -7.89
C ALA A 98 -16.45 -12.47 -7.92
N TRP A 99 -16.82 -13.00 -6.77
CA TRP A 99 -17.50 -14.29 -6.69
C TRP A 99 -18.85 -14.27 -7.42
N TYR A 100 -19.68 -13.26 -7.15
CA TYR A 100 -20.93 -13.07 -7.87
C TYR A 100 -20.72 -12.94 -9.39
N ILE A 101 -19.81 -12.08 -9.83
CA ILE A 101 -19.49 -11.87 -11.26
C ILE A 101 -19.04 -13.16 -11.93
N THR A 102 -18.30 -14.02 -11.24
CA THR A 102 -17.73 -15.25 -11.81
C THR A 102 -18.77 -16.36 -11.88
N ARG A 103 -19.69 -16.45 -10.93
CA ARG A 103 -20.68 -17.53 -10.83
C ARG A 103 -22.01 -17.21 -11.49
N VAL A 104 -22.43 -15.95 -11.49
CA VAL A 104 -23.68 -15.53 -12.11
C VAL A 104 -23.40 -14.99 -13.51
N LYS A 105 -23.76 -15.76 -14.53
CA LYS A 105 -23.65 -15.34 -15.94
C LYS A 105 -24.82 -14.43 -16.31
N GLY A 106 -24.53 -13.21 -16.78
CA GLY A 106 -25.57 -12.29 -17.21
C GLY A 106 -25.05 -10.91 -17.61
N LYS A 107 -25.93 -10.10 -18.17
CA LYS A 107 -25.57 -8.72 -18.58
C LYS A 107 -25.17 -7.85 -17.39
N LEU A 108 -25.81 -8.05 -16.23
CA LEU A 108 -25.51 -7.30 -15.01
C LEU A 108 -24.11 -7.61 -14.49
N SER A 109 -23.76 -8.90 -14.33
CA SER A 109 -22.45 -9.32 -13.86
C SER A 109 -21.32 -8.89 -14.81
N SER A 110 -21.55 -9.01 -16.11
CA SER A 110 -20.61 -8.49 -17.12
C SER A 110 -20.48 -6.97 -17.04
N GLY A 111 -21.57 -6.23 -16.89
CA GLY A 111 -21.57 -4.79 -16.72
C GLY A 111 -20.81 -4.34 -15.47
N MET A 112 -21.01 -5.01 -14.35
CA MET A 112 -20.25 -4.77 -13.09
C MET A 112 -18.75 -5.00 -13.28
N TYR A 113 -18.36 -6.09 -13.95
CA TYR A 113 -16.95 -6.35 -14.24
C TYR A 113 -16.33 -5.24 -15.09
N TYR A 114 -16.98 -4.86 -16.19
CA TYR A 114 -16.46 -3.80 -17.06
C TYR A 114 -16.44 -2.44 -16.37
N LEU A 115 -17.38 -2.15 -15.49
CA LEU A 115 -17.38 -0.91 -14.71
C LEU A 115 -16.17 -0.86 -13.76
N CYS A 116 -15.91 -1.96 -13.05
CA CYS A 116 -14.72 -2.06 -12.18
C CYS A 116 -13.43 -1.98 -13.00
N ALA A 117 -13.34 -2.68 -14.13
CA ALA A 117 -12.16 -2.64 -14.99
C ALA A 117 -11.95 -1.22 -15.59
N PHE A 118 -13.03 -0.53 -15.95
CA PHE A 118 -12.97 0.84 -16.46
C PHE A 118 -12.42 1.81 -15.42
N SER A 119 -12.76 1.63 -14.14
CA SER A 119 -12.26 2.49 -13.06
C SER A 119 -10.74 2.50 -12.94
N MET A 120 -10.05 1.42 -13.36
CA MET A 120 -8.57 1.36 -13.37
C MET A 120 -7.95 2.24 -14.46
N VAL A 121 -8.68 2.52 -15.53
CA VAL A 121 -8.18 3.28 -16.69
C VAL A 121 -8.35 4.78 -16.48
N VAL A 122 -9.34 5.19 -15.66
CA VAL A 122 -9.65 6.60 -15.41
C VAL A 122 -8.59 7.19 -14.47
N PRO A 123 -7.78 8.20 -14.92
CA PRO A 123 -6.82 8.84 -14.05
C PRO A 123 -7.52 9.56 -12.89
N PHE A 124 -7.01 9.39 -11.67
CA PHE A 124 -7.56 10.04 -10.48
C PHE A 124 -7.71 11.57 -10.64
N GLN A 125 -6.73 12.19 -11.30
CA GLN A 125 -6.70 13.64 -11.50
C GLN A 125 -7.88 14.17 -12.32
N MET A 126 -8.49 13.34 -13.18
CA MET A 126 -9.68 13.75 -13.96
C MET A 126 -10.94 13.86 -13.10
N VAL A 127 -11.03 13.10 -12.02
CA VAL A 127 -12.22 13.02 -11.18
C VAL A 127 -12.06 13.70 -9.82
N MET A 128 -10.87 14.15 -9.47
CA MET A 128 -10.51 14.59 -8.11
C MET A 128 -11.39 15.74 -7.58
N PHE A 129 -11.71 16.74 -8.40
CA PHE A 129 -12.53 17.88 -7.95
C PHE A 129 -14.00 17.50 -7.77
N THR A 130 -14.54 16.71 -8.70
CA THR A 130 -15.92 16.18 -8.60
C THR A 130 -16.03 15.26 -7.39
N LEU A 131 -15.01 14.42 -7.17
CA LEU A 131 -14.92 13.56 -6.02
C LEU A 131 -14.91 14.34 -4.71
N ALA A 132 -14.06 15.36 -4.58
CA ALA A 132 -13.98 16.20 -3.39
C ALA A 132 -15.34 16.83 -3.06
N LYS A 133 -16.03 17.38 -4.08
CA LYS A 133 -17.38 17.94 -3.92
C LYS A 133 -18.40 16.88 -3.49
N THR A 134 -18.36 15.69 -4.08
CA THR A 134 -19.26 14.58 -3.73
C THR A 134 -18.99 14.10 -2.31
N ALA A 135 -17.72 13.96 -1.93
CA ALA A 135 -17.31 13.58 -0.58
C ALA A 135 -17.79 14.58 0.48
N ASP A 136 -17.68 15.87 0.20
CA ASP A 136 -18.19 16.92 1.08
C ASP A 136 -19.72 16.86 1.20
N THR A 137 -20.45 16.73 0.09
CA THR A 137 -21.91 16.60 0.07
C THR A 137 -22.40 15.38 0.88
N LEU A 138 -21.69 14.25 0.76
CA LEU A 138 -22.00 13.01 1.47
C LEU A 138 -21.37 12.95 2.88
N LYS A 139 -20.66 14.01 3.30
CA LYS A 139 -19.95 14.09 4.59
C LYS A 139 -18.92 12.96 4.79
N LEU A 140 -18.27 12.54 3.70
CA LEU A 140 -17.22 11.52 3.72
C LEU A 140 -15.84 12.13 3.95
N ASN A 141 -15.74 13.17 4.77
CA ASN A 141 -14.56 14.01 4.98
C ASN A 141 -13.84 13.76 6.32
N SER A 142 -14.00 12.57 6.87
CA SER A 142 -13.33 12.16 8.11
C SER A 142 -12.51 10.86 7.91
N PRO A 143 -11.51 10.60 8.77
CA PRO A 143 -10.75 9.35 8.73
C PRO A 143 -11.61 8.09 8.85
N TYR A 144 -12.78 8.21 9.46
CA TYR A 144 -13.66 7.08 9.76
C TYR A 144 -14.55 6.67 8.59
N ASN A 145 -14.74 7.54 7.60
CA ASN A 145 -15.63 7.30 6.46
C ASN A 145 -14.95 7.42 5.09
N ILE A 146 -13.73 7.96 5.00
CA ILE A 146 -12.95 8.03 3.76
C ILE A 146 -12.68 6.64 3.15
N CYS A 147 -12.71 5.58 3.95
CA CYS A 147 -12.55 4.20 3.51
C CYS A 147 -13.59 3.78 2.46
N ILE A 148 -14.78 4.42 2.44
CA ILE A 148 -15.80 4.20 1.42
C ILE A 148 -15.32 4.71 0.05
N ILE A 149 -14.59 5.82 0.04
CA ILE A 149 -14.00 6.37 -1.19
C ILE A 149 -12.88 5.45 -1.69
N TYR A 150 -12.02 4.99 -0.79
CA TYR A 150 -10.97 4.03 -1.12
C TYR A 150 -11.54 2.72 -1.67
N LEU A 151 -12.67 2.24 -1.12
CA LEU A 151 -13.36 1.06 -1.67
C LEU A 151 -13.71 1.26 -3.15
N GLY A 152 -14.21 2.45 -3.53
CA GLY A 152 -14.56 2.75 -4.92
C GLY A 152 -13.35 2.70 -5.86
N PHE A 153 -12.21 3.27 -5.46
CA PHE A 153 -10.99 3.28 -6.28
C PHE A 153 -10.25 1.95 -6.27
N GLY A 154 -10.17 1.26 -5.12
CA GLY A 154 -9.53 -0.05 -5.01
C GLY A 154 -10.32 -1.18 -5.66
N ALA A 155 -11.64 -0.99 -5.89
CA ALA A 155 -12.49 -2.01 -6.45
C ALA A 155 -12.02 -2.51 -7.83
N GLY A 156 -11.47 -1.64 -8.66
CA GLY A 156 -10.98 -2.03 -9.99
C GLY A 156 -9.95 -3.14 -9.92
N LEU A 157 -8.83 -2.88 -9.26
CA LEU A 157 -7.73 -3.83 -9.12
C LEU A 157 -8.17 -5.10 -8.35
N ALA A 158 -8.85 -4.93 -7.22
CA ALA A 158 -9.26 -6.03 -6.38
C ALA A 158 -10.22 -6.99 -7.10
N VAL A 159 -11.27 -6.47 -7.75
CA VAL A 159 -12.23 -7.29 -8.51
C VAL A 159 -11.52 -7.99 -9.69
N PHE A 160 -10.61 -7.31 -10.38
CA PHE A 160 -9.83 -7.90 -11.47
C PHE A 160 -9.01 -9.10 -10.96
N MET A 161 -8.25 -8.93 -9.88
CA MET A 161 -7.41 -9.98 -9.30
C MET A 161 -8.24 -11.16 -8.83
N PHE A 162 -9.34 -10.91 -8.11
CA PHE A 162 -10.19 -11.95 -7.57
C PHE A 162 -10.94 -12.72 -8.67
N THR A 163 -11.49 -12.03 -9.67
CA THR A 163 -12.17 -12.70 -10.79
C THR A 163 -11.18 -13.56 -11.60
N GLY A 164 -9.94 -13.07 -11.78
CA GLY A 164 -8.88 -13.83 -12.45
C GLY A 164 -8.59 -15.16 -11.76
N PHE A 165 -8.47 -15.15 -10.44
CA PHE A 165 -8.25 -16.38 -9.66
C PHE A 165 -9.49 -17.27 -9.62
N MET A 166 -10.68 -16.72 -9.35
CA MET A 166 -11.93 -17.48 -9.21
C MET A 166 -12.35 -18.22 -10.48
N LYS A 167 -11.98 -17.70 -11.66
CA LYS A 167 -12.19 -18.42 -12.94
C LYS A 167 -11.42 -19.73 -13.02
N SER A 168 -10.35 -19.89 -12.29
CA SER A 168 -9.56 -21.12 -12.24
C SER A 168 -10.03 -22.10 -11.14
N MET A 169 -10.95 -21.67 -10.28
CA MET A 169 -11.47 -22.50 -9.19
C MET A 169 -12.62 -23.36 -9.69
N PRO A 170 -12.54 -24.70 -9.53
CA PRO A 170 -13.59 -25.60 -9.94
C PRO A 170 -14.92 -25.30 -9.23
N LEU A 171 -16.04 -25.35 -9.98
CA LEU A 171 -17.38 -25.09 -9.45
C LEU A 171 -17.83 -26.21 -8.53
N GLU A 172 -17.40 -27.44 -8.80
CA GLU A 172 -17.75 -28.66 -8.10
C GLU A 172 -17.49 -28.58 -6.59
N ILE A 173 -16.51 -27.81 -6.17
CA ILE A 173 -16.19 -27.60 -4.73
C ILE A 173 -17.34 -26.85 -4.04
N GLU A 174 -17.92 -25.87 -4.71
CA GLU A 174 -19.04 -25.07 -4.19
C GLU A 174 -20.34 -25.89 -4.24
N GLU A 175 -20.54 -26.66 -5.31
CA GLU A 175 -21.69 -27.59 -5.46
C GLU A 175 -21.69 -28.69 -4.38
N ALA A 176 -20.52 -29.25 -4.06
CA ALA A 176 -20.40 -30.20 -2.95
C ALA A 176 -20.81 -29.56 -1.61
N ALA A 177 -20.38 -28.32 -1.34
CA ALA A 177 -20.78 -27.60 -0.14
C ALA A 177 -22.29 -27.27 -0.11
N MET A 178 -22.93 -27.04 -1.27
CA MET A 178 -24.39 -26.89 -1.35
C MET A 178 -25.12 -28.22 -1.02
N ILE A 179 -24.61 -29.35 -1.50
CA ILE A 179 -25.17 -30.68 -1.20
C ILE A 179 -25.04 -30.95 0.30
N ASP A 180 -23.94 -30.51 0.95
CA ASP A 180 -23.73 -30.61 2.39
C ASP A 180 -24.61 -29.64 3.20
N GLY A 181 -25.50 -28.87 2.55
CA GLY A 181 -26.47 -27.99 3.20
C GLY A 181 -25.93 -26.59 3.57
N CYS A 182 -24.78 -26.19 3.03
CA CYS A 182 -24.25 -24.84 3.26
C CYS A 182 -25.08 -23.79 2.53
N ASN A 183 -25.42 -22.70 3.23
CA ASN A 183 -26.01 -21.52 2.60
C ASN A 183 -24.92 -20.70 1.86
N PRO A 184 -25.29 -19.76 0.95
CA PRO A 184 -24.31 -18.99 0.16
C PRO A 184 -23.25 -18.27 0.99
N LEU A 185 -23.60 -17.68 2.13
CA LEU A 185 -22.61 -17.03 3.00
C LEU A 185 -21.63 -18.04 3.61
N GLN A 186 -22.13 -19.21 3.98
CA GLN A 186 -21.27 -20.30 4.48
C GLN A 186 -20.33 -20.80 3.40
N ILE A 187 -20.81 -20.96 2.16
CA ILE A 187 -19.96 -21.33 1.02
C ILE A 187 -18.88 -20.30 0.82
N PHE A 188 -19.24 -19.00 0.80
CA PHE A 188 -18.26 -17.94 0.62
C PHE A 188 -17.19 -17.96 1.72
N PHE A 189 -17.58 -17.91 3.00
CA PHE A 189 -16.61 -17.79 4.09
C PHE A 189 -15.86 -19.08 4.43
N LYS A 190 -16.50 -20.26 4.27
CA LYS A 190 -15.90 -21.55 4.65
C LYS A 190 -15.17 -22.24 3.50
N VAL A 191 -15.53 -21.96 2.25
CA VAL A 191 -14.97 -22.65 1.07
C VAL A 191 -14.21 -21.68 0.18
N VAL A 192 -14.88 -20.66 -0.36
CA VAL A 192 -14.29 -19.73 -1.33
C VAL A 192 -13.19 -18.88 -0.71
N CYS A 193 -13.45 -18.24 0.42
CA CYS A 193 -12.52 -17.33 1.07
C CYS A 193 -11.19 -17.99 1.49
N PRO A 194 -11.17 -19.20 2.08
CA PRO A 194 -9.94 -19.92 2.37
C PRO A 194 -9.12 -20.27 1.10
N ILE A 195 -9.77 -20.67 0.02
CA ILE A 195 -9.10 -20.98 -1.25
C ILE A 195 -8.54 -19.69 -1.88
N LEU A 196 -9.28 -18.58 -1.75
CA LEU A 196 -8.88 -17.27 -2.27
C LEU A 196 -7.76 -16.62 -1.46
N LYS A 197 -7.43 -17.13 -0.29
CA LYS A 197 -6.48 -16.53 0.66
C LYS A 197 -5.16 -16.05 0.05
N PRO A 198 -4.45 -16.78 -0.83
CA PRO A 198 -3.21 -16.31 -1.43
C PRO A 198 -3.41 -15.01 -2.23
N THR A 199 -4.48 -14.95 -3.04
CA THR A 199 -4.81 -13.76 -3.83
C THR A 199 -5.29 -12.61 -2.93
N MET A 200 -6.04 -12.90 -1.87
CA MET A 200 -6.44 -11.89 -0.88
C MET A 200 -5.23 -11.25 -0.22
N ILE A 201 -4.22 -12.02 0.16
CA ILE A 201 -3.00 -11.50 0.76
C ILE A 201 -2.23 -10.62 -0.25
N SER A 202 -2.09 -11.07 -1.49
CA SER A 202 -1.42 -10.28 -2.55
C SER A 202 -2.15 -8.96 -2.81
N THR A 203 -3.48 -9.00 -2.92
CA THR A 203 -4.31 -7.80 -3.08
C THR A 203 -4.20 -6.88 -1.85
N ALA A 204 -4.24 -7.46 -0.65
CA ALA A 204 -4.09 -6.68 0.60
C ALA A 204 -2.78 -5.90 0.65
N ILE A 205 -1.68 -6.51 0.20
CA ILE A 205 -0.36 -5.85 0.18
C ILE A 205 -0.37 -4.66 -0.78
N LEU A 206 -0.86 -4.86 -2.02
CA LEU A 206 -0.91 -3.82 -3.04
C LEU A 206 -1.79 -2.65 -2.59
N GLU A 207 -2.98 -2.95 -2.08
CA GLU A 207 -3.92 -1.93 -1.60
C GLU A 207 -3.40 -1.22 -0.34
N THR A 208 -2.74 -1.94 0.58
CA THR A 208 -2.13 -1.31 1.76
C THR A 208 -1.02 -0.35 1.36
N MET A 209 -0.13 -0.77 0.44
CA MET A 209 0.94 0.11 -0.03
C MET A 209 0.39 1.36 -0.72
N TRP A 210 -0.66 1.22 -1.49
CA TRP A 210 -1.31 2.34 -2.14
C TRP A 210 -1.97 3.29 -1.14
N VAL A 211 -2.82 2.80 -0.24
CA VAL A 211 -3.54 3.63 0.74
C VAL A 211 -2.60 4.26 1.76
N TRP A 212 -1.59 3.51 2.24
CA TRP A 212 -0.61 4.01 3.22
C TRP A 212 0.21 5.18 2.72
N ASN A 213 0.60 5.14 1.44
CA ASN A 213 1.44 6.18 0.83
C ASN A 213 0.63 7.31 0.18
N ASP A 214 -0.71 7.22 0.18
CA ASP A 214 -1.54 8.22 -0.49
C ASP A 214 -1.55 9.54 0.28
N TYR A 215 -1.14 10.57 -0.44
CA TYR A 215 -1.18 11.97 0.00
C TYR A 215 -2.36 12.72 -0.60
N LEU A 216 -2.69 12.40 -1.87
CA LEU A 216 -3.53 13.26 -2.69
C LEU A 216 -5.01 13.17 -2.31
N LEU A 217 -5.56 11.98 -2.21
CA LEU A 217 -6.97 11.79 -1.84
C LEU A 217 -7.27 12.32 -0.42
N PRO A 218 -6.49 11.98 0.63
CA PRO A 218 -6.72 12.54 1.96
C PRO A 218 -6.64 14.07 1.99
N THR A 219 -5.71 14.68 1.23
CA THR A 219 -5.56 16.14 1.18
C THR A 219 -6.76 16.83 0.54
N LEU A 220 -7.42 16.18 -0.42
CA LEU A 220 -8.59 16.72 -1.10
C LEU A 220 -9.89 16.55 -0.31
N VAL A 221 -9.98 15.51 0.49
CA VAL A 221 -11.23 15.09 1.14
C VAL A 221 -11.27 15.44 2.62
N LEU A 222 -10.16 15.26 3.37
CA LEU A 222 -10.14 15.47 4.80
C LEU A 222 -10.04 16.96 5.17
N ASP A 223 -10.61 17.33 6.31
CA ASP A 223 -10.33 18.63 6.93
C ASP A 223 -8.89 18.65 7.48
N ILE A 224 -7.97 19.26 6.73
CA ILE A 224 -6.53 19.32 7.03
C ILE A 224 -6.24 19.93 8.40
N LYS A 225 -7.12 20.78 8.92
CA LYS A 225 -6.94 21.41 10.23
C LYS A 225 -7.17 20.40 11.37
N LYS A 226 -8.02 19.41 11.15
CA LYS A 226 -8.42 18.42 12.16
C LYS A 226 -7.72 17.07 11.98
N TYR A 227 -7.57 16.67 10.72
CA TYR A 227 -7.14 15.33 10.35
C TYR A 227 -5.96 15.39 9.40
N ARG A 228 -4.87 14.75 9.75
CA ARG A 228 -3.70 14.61 8.89
C ARG A 228 -3.26 13.17 8.89
N THR A 229 -3.07 12.60 7.71
CA THR A 229 -2.34 11.34 7.55
C THR A 229 -0.84 11.60 7.63
N ILE A 230 -0.04 10.54 7.76
CA ILE A 230 1.41 10.69 7.80
C ILE A 230 1.96 11.38 6.53
N PRO A 231 1.59 10.97 5.29
CA PRO A 231 2.05 11.68 4.10
C PRO A 231 1.71 13.18 4.12
N MET A 232 0.51 13.53 4.59
CA MET A 232 0.13 14.94 4.76
C MET A 232 0.97 15.65 5.83
N ALA A 233 1.19 15.02 6.98
CA ALA A 233 1.97 15.58 8.06
C ALA A 233 3.41 15.87 7.62
N ILE A 234 4.05 14.92 6.91
CA ILE A 234 5.39 15.09 6.36
C ILE A 234 5.43 16.24 5.35
N GLN A 235 4.48 16.29 4.42
CA GLN A 235 4.45 17.33 3.38
C GLN A 235 4.24 18.75 3.94
N TYR A 236 3.43 18.87 5.00
CA TYR A 236 3.14 20.15 5.65
C TYR A 236 4.03 20.42 6.87
N PHE A 237 5.10 19.65 7.06
CA PHE A 237 5.99 19.88 8.18
C PHE A 237 6.63 21.26 8.10
N ARG A 238 6.43 22.04 9.15
CA ARG A 238 7.02 23.36 9.34
C ARG A 238 7.57 23.44 10.74
N GLY A 239 8.82 23.76 10.87
CA GLY A 239 9.44 24.02 12.16
C GLY A 239 8.94 25.33 12.80
N SER A 240 9.46 25.65 13.98
CA SER A 240 9.01 26.75 14.83
C SER A 240 8.95 28.13 14.14
N TYR A 241 9.74 28.34 13.09
CA TYR A 241 9.77 29.59 12.33
C TYR A 241 9.09 29.47 10.95
N GLY A 242 8.26 28.45 10.72
CA GLY A 242 7.60 28.24 9.45
C GLY A 242 8.51 27.74 8.32
N LYS A 243 9.79 27.49 8.59
CA LYS A 243 10.74 26.88 7.66
C LYS A 243 10.59 25.37 7.69
N VAL A 244 10.89 24.72 6.56
CA VAL A 244 10.98 23.27 6.50
C VAL A 244 12.24 22.84 7.24
N GLU A 245 12.08 22.05 8.29
CA GLU A 245 13.19 21.45 9.02
C GLU A 245 13.43 20.05 8.49
N MET A 246 14.52 19.90 7.73
CA MET A 246 14.80 18.67 6.98
C MET A 246 15.21 17.52 7.88
N ALA A 247 15.96 17.78 8.97
CA ALA A 247 16.45 16.75 9.86
C ALA A 247 15.33 16.00 10.59
N PRO A 248 14.39 16.68 11.28
CA PRO A 248 13.23 16.00 11.88
C PRO A 248 12.30 15.38 10.83
N MET A 249 12.15 16.00 9.66
CA MET A 249 11.36 15.44 8.57
C MET A 249 11.94 14.10 8.09
N MET A 250 13.26 14.00 7.90
CA MET A 250 13.94 12.76 7.54
C MET A 250 13.78 11.69 8.63
N ALA A 251 13.85 12.07 9.91
CA ALA A 251 13.59 11.17 11.02
C ALA A 251 12.15 10.62 10.99
N CYS A 252 11.15 11.46 10.72
CA CYS A 252 9.76 11.03 10.57
C CYS A 252 9.56 10.11 9.36
N ILE A 253 10.21 10.38 8.24
CA ILE A 253 10.19 9.49 7.07
C ILE A 253 10.73 8.10 7.45
N MET A 254 11.82 8.01 8.20
CA MET A 254 12.38 6.74 8.64
C MET A 254 11.41 5.96 9.53
N ILE A 255 10.71 6.62 10.46
CA ILE A 255 9.66 5.97 11.26
C ILE A 255 8.51 5.47 10.38
N THR A 256 8.15 6.24 9.36
CA THR A 256 7.02 5.93 8.45
C THR A 256 7.29 4.70 7.57
N VAL A 257 8.56 4.46 7.24
CA VAL A 257 8.97 3.31 6.43
C VAL A 257 8.90 2.00 7.25
N LEU A 258 9.06 2.06 8.58
CA LEU A 258 9.08 0.87 9.43
C LEU A 258 7.84 -0.02 9.31
N PRO A 259 6.59 0.48 9.35
CA PRO A 259 5.40 -0.36 9.17
C PRO A 259 5.37 -1.08 7.83
N VAL A 260 5.85 -0.41 6.76
CA VAL A 260 5.92 -0.99 5.41
C VAL A 260 6.94 -2.12 5.36
N ILE A 261 8.12 -1.93 5.96
CA ILE A 261 9.15 -2.97 6.08
C ILE A 261 8.61 -4.15 6.88
N ILE A 262 7.98 -3.90 8.03
CA ILE A 262 7.41 -4.94 8.89
C ILE A 262 6.36 -5.72 8.11
N MET A 263 5.43 -5.05 7.45
CA MET A 263 4.41 -5.70 6.61
C MET A 263 5.07 -6.56 5.52
N TYR A 264 6.08 -6.02 4.82
CA TYR A 264 6.79 -6.77 3.78
C TYR A 264 7.45 -8.04 4.34
N LEU A 265 8.15 -7.96 5.46
CA LEU A 265 8.83 -9.12 6.08
C LEU A 265 7.84 -10.24 6.44
N PHE A 266 6.64 -9.90 6.90
CA PHE A 266 5.59 -10.89 7.16
C PHE A 266 4.94 -11.45 5.90
N CYS A 267 4.83 -10.64 4.85
CA CYS A 267 4.07 -10.96 3.65
C CYS A 267 4.92 -11.44 2.47
N GLN A 268 6.26 -11.30 2.50
CA GLN A 268 7.16 -11.59 1.37
C GLN A 268 6.97 -12.99 0.77
N LYS A 269 6.70 -14.00 1.59
CA LYS A 269 6.43 -15.37 1.14
C LYS A 269 5.22 -15.42 0.19
N TYR A 270 4.16 -14.73 0.53
CA TYR A 270 2.93 -14.71 -0.26
C TYR A 270 3.06 -13.87 -1.53
N ILE A 271 3.91 -12.82 -1.51
CA ILE A 271 4.23 -12.02 -2.69
C ILE A 271 4.91 -12.91 -3.73
N ILE A 272 5.92 -13.68 -3.31
CA ILE A 272 6.66 -14.58 -4.19
C ILE A 272 5.73 -15.65 -4.77
N GLU A 273 4.91 -16.29 -3.94
CA GLU A 273 3.94 -17.30 -4.36
C GLU A 273 2.90 -16.72 -5.35
N GLY A 274 2.39 -15.51 -5.10
CA GLY A 274 1.42 -14.84 -5.96
C GLY A 274 1.98 -14.45 -7.33
N VAL A 275 3.20 -13.95 -7.38
CA VAL A 275 3.90 -13.60 -8.63
C VAL A 275 4.20 -14.85 -9.46
N VAL A 276 4.68 -15.90 -8.81
CA VAL A 276 4.99 -17.19 -9.49
C VAL A 276 3.70 -17.83 -10.05
N ALA A 277 2.61 -17.80 -9.30
CA ALA A 277 1.32 -18.34 -9.77
C ALA A 277 0.76 -17.57 -10.98
N GLY A 278 1.02 -16.26 -11.06
CA GLY A 278 0.67 -15.43 -12.22
C GLY A 278 1.56 -15.69 -13.44
N ALA A 279 2.84 -15.94 -13.24
CA ALA A 279 3.82 -16.14 -14.31
C ALA A 279 3.73 -17.54 -14.99
N VAL A 280 3.24 -18.55 -14.26
CA VAL A 280 3.14 -19.94 -14.78
C VAL A 280 1.91 -20.15 -15.69
N LYS A 281 1.01 -19.18 -15.80
CA LYS A 281 -0.20 -19.23 -16.66
C LYS A 281 -0.02 -18.61 -18.04
N GLY A 282 1.23 -18.24 -18.43
CA GLY A 282 1.61 -17.77 -19.78
C GLY A 282 2.11 -18.89 -20.66
#